data_53ccf991aca3aafda7b1e2105d0b10f5
#
_entry.id   53ccf991aca3aafda7b1e2105d0b10f5
#
_cell.length_a   1.000
_cell.length_b   1.000
_cell.length_c   1.000
_cell.angle_alpha   90.00
_cell.angle_beta   90.00
_cell.angle_gamma   90.00
#
_symmetry.space_group_name_H-M   'P 1'
#
loop_
_entity.id
_entity.type
_entity.pdbx_description
1 polymer ?
#
loop_
_entity_poly.entity_id
_entity_poly.type
_entity_poly.pdbx_seq_one_letter_code
_entity_poly.pdbx_strand_id
1 'polypeptide(L)'
;MEQLKQRWGDSLLWHLEGVRQQGEARLAALPLVRWTGAEPLHALMQDCRELVAVLFNPHVITVEDGGLGVVDADQVAAKQRFDPDGLLNPGKLRGWLESISSPGCPASPHPSQD
;
A
#
# COMPACT_ATOMS: atom_id res chain seq x y z
N MET A 1 12.83 -17.27 3.93
CA MET A 1 12.30 -17.84 2.70
C MET A 1 12.25 -19.38 2.72
N GLU A 2 13.33 -20.06 3.14
CA GLU A 2 13.35 -21.52 3.25
C GLU A 2 12.26 -22.08 4.16
N GLN A 3 11.98 -21.42 5.30
CA GLN A 3 10.92 -21.82 6.22
C GLN A 3 9.52 -21.75 5.60
N LEU A 4 9.24 -20.72 4.78
CA LEU A 4 7.98 -20.61 4.04
C LEU A 4 7.86 -21.72 2.99
N LYS A 5 8.95 -22.04 2.31
CA LYS A 5 9.01 -23.15 1.36
C LYS A 5 8.72 -24.50 2.01
N GLN A 6 9.31 -24.74 3.18
CA GLN A 6 9.07 -25.99 3.95
C GLN A 6 7.63 -26.10 4.45
N ARG A 7 7.05 -24.99 4.92
CA ARG A 7 5.70 -24.99 5.49
C ARG A 7 4.60 -25.01 4.45
N TRP A 8 4.78 -24.27 3.35
CA TRP A 8 3.72 -24.04 2.36
C TRP A 8 3.93 -24.83 1.05
N GLY A 9 5.11 -25.38 0.81
CA GLY A 9 5.41 -26.29 -0.29
C GLY A 9 4.83 -25.82 -1.63
N ASP A 10 4.07 -26.69 -2.27
CA ASP A 10 3.46 -26.46 -3.58
C ASP A 10 2.27 -25.48 -3.56
N SER A 11 1.88 -25.00 -2.39
CA SER A 11 0.89 -23.93 -2.27
C SER A 11 1.43 -22.56 -2.70
N LEU A 12 2.76 -22.43 -2.83
CA LEU A 12 3.43 -21.20 -3.23
C LEU A 12 4.34 -21.42 -4.43
N LEU A 13 4.06 -20.70 -5.51
CA LEU A 13 4.99 -20.58 -6.63
C LEU A 13 5.71 -19.22 -6.50
N TRP A 14 7.04 -19.28 -6.43
CA TRP A 14 7.86 -18.11 -6.15
C TRP A 14 8.27 -17.38 -7.42
N HIS A 15 7.91 -16.09 -7.53
CA HIS A 15 8.55 -15.14 -8.40
C HIS A 15 9.43 -14.24 -7.55
N LEU A 16 10.70 -14.19 -7.85
CA LEU A 16 11.70 -13.45 -7.08
C LEU A 16 12.44 -12.47 -7.98
N GLU A 17 12.59 -11.25 -7.51
CA GLU A 17 13.32 -10.19 -8.18
C GLU A 17 14.42 -9.63 -7.28
N GLY A 18 15.60 -9.43 -7.85
CA GLY A 18 16.66 -8.70 -7.18
C GLY A 18 16.41 -7.20 -7.28
N VAL A 19 16.28 -6.53 -6.14
CA VAL A 19 16.07 -5.08 -6.08
C VAL A 19 17.19 -4.42 -5.27
N ARG A 20 17.46 -3.14 -5.55
CA ARG A 20 18.34 -2.33 -4.72
C ARG A 20 17.49 -1.36 -3.90
N GLN A 21 17.58 -1.46 -2.58
CA GLN A 21 16.87 -0.58 -1.65
C GLN A 21 17.86 0.03 -0.66
N GLN A 22 17.91 1.34 -0.57
CA GLN A 22 18.83 2.07 0.31
C GLN A 22 20.32 1.65 0.12
N GLY A 23 20.72 1.35 -1.12
CA GLY A 23 22.08 0.93 -1.45
C GLY A 23 22.36 -0.57 -1.27
N GLU A 24 21.48 -1.33 -0.62
CA GLU A 24 21.63 -2.77 -0.38
C GLU A 24 20.86 -3.61 -1.41
N ALA A 25 21.41 -4.78 -1.74
CA ALA A 25 20.72 -5.77 -2.54
C ALA A 25 19.67 -6.49 -1.66
N ARG A 26 18.44 -6.50 -2.14
CA ARG A 26 17.29 -7.14 -1.49
C ARG A 26 16.56 -8.05 -2.46
N LEU A 27 15.72 -8.94 -1.95
CA LEU A 27 14.81 -9.73 -2.75
C LEU A 27 13.39 -9.22 -2.56
N ALA A 28 12.74 -8.87 -3.66
CA ALA A 28 11.30 -8.71 -3.72
C ALA A 28 10.67 -10.04 -4.17
N ALA A 29 9.53 -10.39 -3.60
CA ALA A 29 8.84 -11.61 -3.91
C ALA A 29 7.39 -11.32 -4.30
N LEU A 30 6.93 -11.91 -5.39
CA LEU A 30 5.54 -11.91 -5.86
C LEU A 30 5.05 -13.37 -5.91
N PRO A 31 4.78 -13.99 -4.76
CA PRO A 31 4.37 -15.38 -4.74
C PRO A 31 2.96 -15.56 -5.30
N LEU A 32 2.78 -16.51 -6.20
CA LEU A 32 1.48 -16.99 -6.58
C LEU A 32 1.00 -17.99 -5.52
N VAL A 33 -0.12 -17.68 -4.90
CA VAL A 33 -0.70 -18.48 -3.83
C VAL A 33 -1.80 -19.36 -4.42
N ARG A 34 -1.75 -20.66 -4.22
CA ARG A 34 -2.86 -21.55 -4.55
C ARG A 34 -4.01 -21.27 -3.59
N TRP A 35 -5.08 -20.68 -4.11
CA TRP A 35 -6.25 -20.30 -3.31
C TRP A 35 -6.99 -21.55 -2.82
N THR A 36 -7.11 -21.70 -1.52
CA THR A 36 -7.87 -22.74 -0.86
C THR A 36 -8.85 -22.20 0.19
N GLY A 37 -8.90 -20.89 0.36
CA GLY A 37 -9.77 -20.18 1.30
C GLY A 37 -9.09 -19.00 1.97
N ALA A 38 -9.86 -18.22 2.71
CA ALA A 38 -9.34 -17.04 3.42
C ALA A 38 -8.42 -17.40 4.59
N GLU A 39 -8.77 -18.41 5.35
CA GLU A 39 -8.00 -18.85 6.53
C GLU A 39 -6.55 -19.24 6.20
N PRO A 40 -6.28 -20.08 5.19
CA PRO A 40 -4.91 -20.40 4.79
C PRO A 40 -4.14 -19.16 4.31
N LEU A 41 -4.80 -18.22 3.61
CA LEU A 41 -4.16 -16.97 3.19
C LEU A 41 -3.77 -16.12 4.40
N HIS A 42 -4.64 -15.97 5.38
CA HIS A 42 -4.35 -15.21 6.60
C HIS A 42 -3.20 -15.86 7.40
N ALA A 43 -3.17 -17.18 7.49
CA ALA A 43 -2.08 -17.91 8.12
C ALA A 43 -0.74 -17.70 7.41
N LEU A 44 -0.72 -17.72 6.08
CA LEU A 44 0.47 -17.39 5.28
C LEU A 44 0.93 -15.95 5.52
N MET A 45 0.02 -15.00 5.53
CA MET A 45 0.34 -13.59 5.80
C MET A 45 0.94 -13.41 7.20
N GLN A 46 0.43 -14.16 8.18
CA GLN A 46 0.98 -14.14 9.54
C GLN A 46 2.40 -14.70 9.58
N ASP A 47 2.64 -15.86 8.94
CA ASP A 47 3.97 -16.44 8.83
C ASP A 47 4.98 -15.50 8.16
N CYS A 48 4.56 -14.80 7.11
CA CYS A 48 5.39 -13.80 6.45
C CYS A 48 5.78 -12.66 7.40
N ARG A 49 4.85 -12.16 8.23
CA ARG A 49 5.12 -11.11 9.23
C ARG A 49 6.09 -11.60 10.30
N GLU A 50 5.91 -12.81 10.79
CA GLU A 50 6.81 -13.43 11.78
C GLU A 50 8.24 -13.58 11.26
N LEU A 51 8.41 -13.75 9.95
CA LEU A 51 9.71 -13.79 9.28
C LEU A 51 10.23 -12.41 8.84
N VAL A 52 9.64 -11.34 9.38
CA VAL A 52 10.02 -9.94 9.13
C VAL A 52 9.91 -9.55 7.65
N ALA A 53 9.00 -10.18 6.92
CA ALA A 53 8.68 -9.75 5.56
C ALA A 53 7.72 -8.55 5.60
N VAL A 54 8.02 -7.54 4.80
CA VAL A 54 7.09 -6.44 4.56
C VAL A 54 6.05 -6.90 3.54
N LEU A 55 4.81 -6.99 3.97
CA LEU A 55 3.69 -7.34 3.10
C LEU A 55 3.10 -6.07 2.50
N PHE A 56 3.04 -6.03 1.17
CA PHE A 56 2.39 -4.98 0.43
C PHE A 56 1.12 -5.51 -0.23
N ASN A 57 -0.01 -4.86 0.01
CA ASN A 57 -1.28 -5.16 -0.64
C ASN A 57 -1.68 -4.00 -1.56
N PRO A 58 -1.55 -4.15 -2.89
CA PRO A 58 -1.96 -3.11 -3.84
C PRO A 58 -3.49 -3.04 -4.04
N HIS A 59 -4.25 -4.02 -3.54
CA HIS A 59 -5.69 -4.13 -3.72
C HIS A 59 -6.47 -3.50 -2.56
N VAL A 60 -6.03 -2.35 -2.10
CA VAL A 60 -6.70 -1.58 -1.05
C VAL A 60 -7.31 -0.31 -1.62
N ILE A 61 -8.32 0.23 -0.93
CA ILE A 61 -8.99 1.45 -1.37
C ILE A 61 -8.09 2.65 -1.13
N THR A 62 -7.48 2.75 0.05
CA THR A 62 -6.59 3.86 0.42
C THR A 62 -5.14 3.41 0.46
N VAL A 63 -4.23 4.29 0.09
CA VAL A 63 -2.79 3.99 0.03
C VAL A 63 -2.25 3.62 1.41
N GLU A 64 -2.79 4.23 2.47
CA GLU A 64 -2.41 3.97 3.85
C GLU A 64 -2.63 2.52 4.29
N ASP A 65 -3.61 1.84 3.70
CA ASP A 65 -3.95 0.46 4.07
C ASP A 65 -3.11 -0.58 3.32
N GLY A 66 -2.25 -0.16 2.39
CA GLY A 66 -1.47 -1.04 1.51
C GLY A 66 -0.33 -1.81 2.16
N GLY A 67 -0.05 -1.58 3.44
CA GLY A 67 0.97 -2.31 4.21
C GLY A 67 2.38 -1.75 4.14
N LEU A 68 2.69 -0.80 3.26
CA LEU A 68 3.92 -0.01 3.33
C LEU A 68 3.87 1.08 4.41
N GLY A 69 2.71 1.26 5.00
CA GLY A 69 2.49 1.80 6.34
C GLY A 69 2.48 3.31 6.45
N VAL A 70 2.95 4.07 5.46
CA VAL A 70 3.06 5.52 5.69
C VAL A 70 2.80 6.28 4.40
N VAL A 71 1.69 6.98 4.38
CA VAL A 71 1.59 8.20 3.60
C VAL A 71 2.21 9.30 4.46
N ASP A 72 3.35 9.81 4.06
CA ASP A 72 4.01 10.90 4.76
C ASP A 72 3.34 12.25 4.45
N ALA A 73 3.66 13.25 5.27
CA ALA A 73 3.14 14.60 5.11
C ALA A 73 3.49 15.21 3.74
N ASP A 74 4.60 14.79 3.14
CA ASP A 74 5.05 15.30 1.83
C ASP A 74 4.14 14.81 0.71
N GLN A 75 3.62 13.59 0.78
CA GLN A 75 2.64 13.07 -0.20
C GLN A 75 1.32 13.83 -0.10
N VAL A 76 0.85 14.12 1.11
CA VAL A 76 -0.35 14.94 1.33
C VAL A 76 -0.13 16.37 0.82
N ALA A 77 1.01 16.99 1.13
CA ALA A 77 1.37 18.33 0.66
C ALA A 77 1.48 18.38 -0.88
N ALA A 78 2.05 17.34 -1.50
CA ALA A 78 2.10 17.24 -2.96
C ALA A 78 0.69 17.17 -3.56
N LYS A 79 -0.20 16.36 -2.98
CA LYS A 79 -1.61 16.28 -3.39
C LYS A 79 -2.30 17.64 -3.29
N GLN A 80 -2.16 18.33 -2.16
CA GLN A 80 -2.73 19.67 -1.95
C GLN A 80 -2.23 20.69 -2.98
N ARG A 81 -0.95 20.61 -3.34
CA ARG A 81 -0.34 21.56 -4.27
C ARG A 81 -0.70 21.33 -5.72
N PHE A 82 -0.74 20.04 -6.15
CA PHE A 82 -0.85 19.71 -7.59
C PHE A 82 -2.23 19.21 -8.01
N ASP A 83 -3.08 18.89 -7.05
CA ASP A 83 -4.45 18.44 -7.27
C ASP A 83 -5.38 18.93 -6.15
N PRO A 84 -5.49 20.26 -5.97
CA PRO A 84 -6.26 20.85 -4.87
C PRO A 84 -7.75 20.50 -4.93
N ASP A 85 -8.29 20.26 -6.12
CA ASP A 85 -9.69 19.88 -6.34
C ASP A 85 -9.95 18.37 -6.18
N GLY A 86 -8.90 17.56 -5.95
CA GLY A 86 -9.01 16.13 -5.70
C GLY A 86 -9.49 15.31 -6.89
N LEU A 87 -9.19 15.74 -8.12
CA LEU A 87 -9.65 15.09 -9.35
C LEU A 87 -8.90 13.80 -9.66
N LEU A 88 -7.63 13.72 -9.28
CA LEU A 88 -6.79 12.55 -9.53
C LEU A 88 -6.94 11.55 -8.40
N ASN A 89 -7.29 10.30 -8.75
CA ASN A 89 -7.46 9.21 -7.80
C ASN A 89 -8.30 9.61 -6.56
N PRO A 90 -9.56 10.04 -6.73
CA PRO A 90 -10.38 10.50 -5.63
C PRO A 90 -10.55 9.40 -4.57
N GLY A 91 -10.48 9.78 -3.29
CA GLY A 91 -10.66 8.86 -2.17
C GLY A 91 -9.47 7.93 -1.87
N LYS A 92 -8.35 8.04 -2.60
CA LYS A 92 -7.20 7.13 -2.43
C LYS A 92 -6.20 7.55 -1.37
N LEU A 93 -6.25 8.78 -0.89
CA LEU A 93 -5.33 9.33 0.10
C LEU A 93 -6.13 9.85 1.30
N ARG A 94 -6.14 9.07 2.40
CA ARG A 94 -6.93 9.40 3.61
C ARG A 94 -6.45 10.70 4.26
N GLY A 95 -5.15 10.87 4.40
CA GLY A 95 -4.57 12.08 4.99
C GLY A 95 -4.95 13.36 4.26
N TRP A 96 -5.12 13.31 2.93
CA TRP A 96 -5.63 14.45 2.17
C TRP A 96 -7.12 14.70 2.44
N LEU A 97 -7.95 13.66 2.48
CA LEU A 97 -9.37 13.77 2.80
C LEU A 97 -9.59 14.37 4.19
N GLU A 98 -8.82 13.96 5.17
CA GLU A 98 -8.85 14.49 6.53
C GLU A 98 -8.44 15.97 6.55
N SER A 99 -7.45 16.35 5.75
CA SER A 99 -6.97 17.75 5.68
C SER A 99 -8.02 18.72 5.12
N ILE A 100 -8.83 18.29 4.15
CA ILE A 100 -9.90 19.14 3.56
C ILE A 100 -11.20 19.08 4.36
N SER A 101 -11.39 18.06 5.19
CA SER A 101 -12.59 17.88 6.03
C SER A 101 -12.47 18.60 7.38
N SER A 102 -11.27 19.07 7.75
CA SER A 102 -11.04 19.78 9.00
C SER A 102 -11.68 21.16 8.95
N PRO A 103 -12.49 21.58 9.95
CA PRO A 103 -13.15 22.88 9.98
C PRO A 103 -12.09 23.98 10.17
N GLY A 104 -11.63 24.56 9.09
CA GLY A 104 -10.58 25.59 9.06
C GLY A 104 -9.92 25.80 7.71
N CYS A 105 -10.17 24.92 6.75
CA CYS A 105 -9.68 25.13 5.39
C CYS A 105 -10.66 26.06 4.66
N PRO A 106 -10.23 27.25 4.15
CA PRO A 106 -11.09 28.10 3.34
C PRO A 106 -11.48 27.34 2.08
N ALA A 107 -12.78 27.20 1.84
CA ALA A 107 -13.30 26.69 0.58
C ALA A 107 -12.69 27.50 -0.57
N SER A 108 -12.03 26.83 -1.50
CA SER A 108 -11.54 27.47 -2.72
C SER A 108 -12.73 28.10 -3.43
N PRO A 109 -12.68 29.39 -3.82
CA PRO A 109 -13.76 29.99 -4.57
C PRO A 109 -13.86 29.31 -5.93
N HIS A 110 -15.00 28.65 -6.19
CA HIS A 110 -15.34 28.23 -7.54
C HIS A 110 -15.31 29.46 -8.45
N PRO A 111 -14.60 29.44 -9.58
CA PRO A 111 -14.76 30.49 -10.56
C PRO A 111 -16.21 30.42 -11.08
N SER A 112 -16.93 31.53 -10.89
CA SER A 112 -18.25 31.75 -11.47
C SER A 112 -18.13 31.58 -12.98
N GLN A 113 -18.88 30.66 -13.55
CA GLN A 113 -19.08 30.57 -14.99
C GLN A 113 -20.04 31.70 -15.37
N ASP A 114 -19.50 32.73 -15.98
CA ASP A 114 -20.24 33.65 -16.84
C ASP A 114 -20.06 33.23 -18.30
#